data_6e8c92d3f5813fa1a7c2c0f584d66a13
#
_entry.id   6e8c92d3f5813fa1a7c2c0f584d66a13
#
_cell.length_a   1.000
_cell.length_b   1.000
_cell.length_c   1.000
_cell.angle_alpha   90.00
_cell.angle_beta   90.00
_cell.angle_gamma   90.00
#
_symmetry.space_group_name_H-M   'P 1'
#
loop_
_entity.id
_entity.type
_entity.pdbx_description
1 polymer ?
#
loop_
_entity_poly.entity_id
_entity_poly.type
_entity_poly.pdbx_seq_one_letter_code
_entity_poly.pdbx_strand_id
1 'polypeptide(L)'
;LEQVKMDGFLNHEPHHLSGGQKQRVAIAGALALRPKLLILDEATSMLDPQGRIEVLQTVQQLRRETGLTVISITHDLEEAMLADRVLFMNGGKKFAEGTPTEIFTLGDELTALGLDLPFAMKVSRLLQQQGVQLTGQHLTEEELVNDLWTSNFNK
;
A
#
# COMPACT_ATOMS: atom_id res chain seq x y z
N LEU A 1 -13.32 19.30 3.57
CA LEU A 1 -12.41 19.29 2.41
C LEU A 1 -10.95 19.53 2.82
N GLU A 2 -10.69 20.37 3.83
CA GLU A 2 -9.34 20.66 4.35
C GLU A 2 -8.57 19.36 4.71
N GLN A 3 -9.18 18.43 5.44
CA GLN A 3 -8.59 17.15 5.83
C GLN A 3 -8.11 16.29 4.66
N VAL A 4 -8.66 16.50 3.48
CA VAL A 4 -8.28 15.79 2.24
C VAL A 4 -7.53 16.68 1.26
N LYS A 5 -7.10 17.88 1.70
CA LYS A 5 -6.37 18.89 0.90
C LYS A 5 -7.13 19.29 -0.37
N MET A 6 -8.43 19.48 -0.25
CA MET A 6 -9.34 19.85 -1.35
C MET A 6 -10.08 21.19 -1.12
N ASP A 7 -9.64 21.98 -0.16
CA ASP A 7 -10.21 23.30 0.18
C ASP A 7 -10.12 24.29 -0.99
N GLY A 8 -9.02 24.32 -1.72
CA GLY A 8 -8.83 25.15 -2.91
C GLY A 8 -9.78 24.81 -4.08
N PHE A 9 -10.45 23.65 -4.04
CA PHE A 9 -11.34 23.16 -5.11
C PHE A 9 -12.82 23.28 -4.80
N LEU A 10 -13.18 24.05 -3.75
CA LEU A 10 -14.56 24.16 -3.24
C LEU A 10 -15.58 24.58 -4.32
N ASN A 11 -15.17 25.46 -5.22
CA ASN A 11 -16.00 26.02 -6.29
C ASN A 11 -15.76 25.37 -7.66
N HIS A 12 -14.95 24.29 -7.71
CA HIS A 12 -14.72 23.59 -8.97
C HIS A 12 -15.84 22.60 -9.27
N GLU A 13 -16.24 22.54 -10.52
CA GLU A 13 -17.18 21.52 -10.96
C GLU A 13 -16.53 20.15 -10.95
N PRO A 14 -17.25 19.09 -10.50
CA PRO A 14 -16.66 17.75 -10.36
C PRO A 14 -15.99 17.18 -11.61
N HIS A 15 -16.45 17.57 -12.80
CA HIS A 15 -15.87 17.08 -14.05
C HIS A 15 -14.50 17.70 -14.38
N HIS A 16 -14.16 18.84 -13.78
CA HIS A 16 -12.85 19.46 -13.91
C HIS A 16 -11.79 18.89 -12.95
N LEU A 17 -12.18 17.99 -12.05
CA LEU A 17 -11.27 17.36 -11.10
C LEU A 17 -10.55 16.16 -11.73
N SER A 18 -9.28 15.96 -11.38
CA SER A 18 -8.55 14.73 -11.70
C SER A 18 -9.14 13.52 -10.99
N GLY A 19 -8.78 12.30 -11.41
CA GLY A 19 -9.21 11.06 -10.76
C GLY A 19 -8.89 11.05 -9.26
N GLY A 20 -7.66 11.37 -8.87
CA GLY A 20 -7.23 11.45 -7.47
C GLY A 20 -7.97 12.53 -6.67
N GLN A 21 -8.25 13.68 -7.29
CA GLN A 21 -9.05 14.74 -6.66
C GLN A 21 -10.49 14.29 -6.42
N LYS A 22 -11.12 13.62 -7.40
CA LYS A 22 -12.46 13.04 -7.25
C LYS A 22 -12.51 12.04 -6.11
N GLN A 23 -11.49 11.18 -6.02
CA GLN A 23 -11.40 10.18 -4.96
C GLN A 23 -11.25 10.83 -3.57
N ARG A 24 -10.42 11.87 -3.44
CA ARG A 24 -10.31 12.62 -2.18
C ARG A 24 -11.62 13.30 -1.79
N VAL A 25 -12.37 13.83 -2.75
CA VAL A 25 -13.71 14.39 -2.48
C VAL A 25 -14.68 13.30 -2.01
N ALA A 26 -14.65 12.11 -2.62
CA ALA A 26 -15.47 10.98 -2.18
C ALA A 26 -15.12 10.54 -0.74
N ILE A 27 -13.83 10.46 -0.41
CA ILE A 27 -13.36 10.19 0.95
C ILE A 27 -13.84 11.28 1.92
N ALA A 28 -13.75 12.56 1.54
CA ALA A 28 -14.27 13.67 2.36
C ALA A 28 -15.78 13.55 2.62
N GLY A 29 -16.55 13.12 1.63
CA GLY A 29 -17.98 12.83 1.76
C GLY A 29 -18.26 11.73 2.80
N ALA A 30 -17.52 10.63 2.74
CA ALA A 30 -17.62 9.55 3.72
C ALA A 30 -17.22 10.00 5.13
N LEU A 31 -16.16 10.78 5.25
CA LEU A 31 -15.66 11.30 6.54
C LEU A 31 -16.60 12.33 7.19
N ALA A 32 -17.42 13.03 6.40
CA ALA A 32 -18.42 13.96 6.93
C ALA A 32 -19.42 13.30 7.89
N LEU A 33 -19.62 11.99 7.74
CA LEU A 33 -20.45 11.16 8.64
C LEU A 33 -19.72 10.76 9.93
N ARG A 34 -18.45 11.13 10.12
CA ARG A 34 -17.59 10.76 11.25
C ARG A 34 -17.59 9.25 11.54
N PRO A 35 -17.30 8.41 10.53
CA PRO A 35 -17.31 6.96 10.70
C PRO A 35 -16.18 6.50 11.61
N LYS A 36 -16.37 5.38 12.31
CA LYS A 36 -15.28 4.68 13.02
C LYS A 36 -14.52 3.72 12.09
N LEU A 37 -15.13 3.33 10.99
CA LEU A 37 -14.61 2.41 9.99
C LEU A 37 -14.85 3.00 8.60
N LEU A 38 -13.79 3.05 7.79
CA LEU A 38 -13.82 3.39 6.37
C LEU A 38 -13.43 2.15 5.56
N ILE A 39 -14.24 1.80 4.57
CA ILE A 39 -13.92 0.72 3.63
C ILE A 39 -13.59 1.37 2.28
N LEU A 40 -12.42 1.05 1.74
CA LEU A 40 -11.92 1.48 0.45
C LEU A 40 -11.88 0.24 -0.46
N ASP A 41 -12.77 0.19 -1.44
CA ASP A 41 -12.84 -0.92 -2.40
C ASP A 41 -12.21 -0.47 -3.71
N GLU A 42 -10.99 -0.97 -3.97
CA GLU A 42 -10.15 -0.61 -5.13
C GLU A 42 -10.04 0.91 -5.36
N ALA A 43 -9.97 1.69 -4.28
CA ALA A 43 -10.08 3.14 -4.32
C ALA A 43 -8.95 3.84 -5.11
N THR A 44 -7.86 3.15 -5.40
CA THR A 44 -6.69 3.69 -6.10
C THR A 44 -6.47 3.08 -7.48
N SER A 45 -7.25 2.06 -7.88
CA SER A 45 -7.02 1.26 -9.08
C SER A 45 -7.08 2.05 -10.39
N MET A 46 -7.89 3.12 -10.42
CA MET A 46 -8.11 3.96 -11.62
C MET A 46 -7.29 5.27 -11.59
N LEU A 47 -6.36 5.39 -10.65
CA LEU A 47 -5.56 6.60 -10.49
C LEU A 47 -4.19 6.45 -11.17
N ASP A 48 -3.67 7.56 -11.67
CA ASP A 48 -2.28 7.68 -12.03
C ASP A 48 -1.37 7.51 -10.79
N PRO A 49 -0.08 7.18 -10.95
CA PRO A 49 0.83 6.91 -9.82
C PRO A 49 0.85 8.05 -8.78
N GLN A 50 0.85 9.30 -9.23
CA GLN A 50 0.87 10.45 -8.34
C GLN A 50 -0.43 10.57 -7.54
N GLY A 51 -1.59 10.43 -8.20
CA GLY A 51 -2.90 10.45 -7.54
C GLY A 51 -3.07 9.34 -6.53
N ARG A 52 -2.52 8.14 -6.80
CA ARG A 52 -2.49 7.02 -5.86
C ARG A 52 -1.74 7.39 -4.58
N ILE A 53 -0.50 7.86 -4.72
CA ILE A 53 0.33 8.27 -3.58
C ILE A 53 -0.40 9.32 -2.73
N GLU A 54 -1.00 10.34 -3.36
CA GLU A 54 -1.71 11.40 -2.64
C GLU A 54 -2.92 10.88 -1.86
N VAL A 55 -3.70 9.95 -2.43
CA VAL A 55 -4.84 9.34 -1.75
C VAL A 55 -4.37 8.50 -0.56
N LEU A 56 -3.38 7.63 -0.75
CA LEU A 56 -2.83 6.77 0.32
C LEU A 56 -2.26 7.60 1.46
N GLN A 57 -1.50 8.66 1.16
CA GLN A 57 -0.97 9.58 2.18
C GLN A 57 -2.09 10.28 2.95
N THR A 58 -3.15 10.72 2.25
CA THR A 58 -4.32 11.34 2.88
C THR A 58 -5.00 10.37 3.84
N VAL A 59 -5.25 9.13 3.42
CA VAL A 59 -5.87 8.10 4.27
C VAL A 59 -5.01 7.78 5.49
N GLN A 60 -3.69 7.64 5.32
CA GLN A 60 -2.78 7.40 6.44
C GLN A 60 -2.73 8.57 7.43
N GLN A 61 -2.74 9.81 6.93
CA GLN A 61 -2.79 10.99 7.78
C GLN A 61 -4.09 11.01 8.60
N LEU A 62 -5.23 10.82 7.94
CA LEU A 62 -6.54 10.77 8.60
C LEU A 62 -6.60 9.68 9.68
N ARG A 63 -6.07 8.49 9.39
CA ARG A 63 -5.99 7.39 10.36
C ARG A 63 -5.22 7.81 11.61
N ARG A 64 -4.07 8.46 11.44
CA ARG A 64 -3.25 8.94 12.57
C ARG A 64 -3.92 10.03 13.39
N GLU A 65 -4.61 10.96 12.72
CA GLU A 65 -5.22 12.12 13.38
C GLU A 65 -6.55 11.79 14.08
N THR A 66 -7.32 10.85 13.54
CA THR A 66 -8.70 10.59 13.99
C THR A 66 -8.89 9.25 14.68
N GLY A 67 -7.90 8.35 14.65
CA GLY A 67 -8.05 6.97 15.12
C GLY A 67 -8.98 6.13 14.23
N LEU A 68 -9.20 6.55 12.99
CA LEU A 68 -10.05 5.86 12.01
C LEU A 68 -9.51 4.47 11.70
N THR A 69 -10.36 3.46 11.76
CA THR A 69 -10.05 2.14 11.22
C THR A 69 -10.30 2.14 9.71
N VAL A 70 -9.33 1.65 8.93
CA VAL A 70 -9.47 1.56 7.48
C VAL A 70 -9.33 0.11 7.05
N ILE A 71 -10.27 -0.37 6.24
CA ILE A 71 -10.17 -1.63 5.50
C ILE A 71 -9.99 -1.27 4.03
N SER A 72 -8.85 -1.64 3.44
CA SER A 72 -8.61 -1.47 2.01
C SER A 72 -8.70 -2.81 1.31
N ILE A 73 -9.52 -2.88 0.27
CA ILE A 73 -9.60 -4.04 -0.64
C ILE A 73 -8.82 -3.64 -1.87
N THR A 74 -7.72 -4.34 -2.11
CA THR A 74 -6.78 -3.99 -3.18
C THR A 74 -6.06 -5.22 -3.69
N HIS A 75 -5.60 -5.18 -4.92
CA HIS A 75 -4.63 -6.10 -5.50
C HIS A 75 -3.24 -5.46 -5.63
N ASP A 76 -3.08 -4.22 -5.17
CA ASP A 76 -1.84 -3.47 -5.22
C ASP A 76 -0.95 -3.80 -4.02
N LEU A 77 0.26 -4.29 -4.32
CA LEU A 77 1.21 -4.72 -3.29
C LEU A 77 1.76 -3.56 -2.47
N GLU A 78 1.96 -2.39 -3.10
CA GLU A 78 2.47 -1.19 -2.41
C GLU A 78 1.44 -0.70 -1.38
N GLU A 79 0.16 -0.75 -1.74
CA GLU A 79 -0.92 -0.43 -0.81
C GLU A 79 -0.99 -1.45 0.34
N ALA A 80 -0.87 -2.75 0.04
CA ALA A 80 -0.85 -3.80 1.05
C ALA A 80 0.34 -3.68 2.02
N MET A 81 1.51 -3.25 1.54
CA MET A 81 2.69 -3.01 2.37
C MET A 81 2.51 -1.86 3.37
N LEU A 82 1.60 -0.92 3.13
CA LEU A 82 1.31 0.19 4.02
C LEU A 82 0.33 -0.16 5.15
N ALA A 83 -0.25 -1.36 5.13
CA ALA A 83 -1.21 -1.81 6.13
C ALA A 83 -0.52 -2.28 7.41
N ASP A 84 -1.21 -2.21 8.55
CA ASP A 84 -0.74 -2.85 9.80
C ASP A 84 -0.92 -4.37 9.72
N ARG A 85 -1.94 -4.82 8.99
CA ARG A 85 -2.33 -6.22 8.87
C ARG A 85 -2.93 -6.49 7.50
N VAL A 86 -2.56 -7.59 6.92
CA VAL A 86 -3.02 -8.06 5.61
C VAL A 86 -3.83 -9.33 5.81
N LEU A 87 -5.01 -9.37 5.20
CA LEU A 87 -5.83 -10.56 5.06
C LEU A 87 -5.81 -10.99 3.59
N PHE A 88 -5.16 -12.10 3.31
CA PHE A 88 -5.10 -12.64 1.96
C PHE A 88 -6.26 -13.59 1.70
N MET A 89 -7.04 -13.30 0.66
CA MET A 89 -8.21 -14.07 0.24
C MET A 89 -7.95 -14.79 -1.07
N ASN A 90 -8.32 -16.06 -1.13
CA ASN A 90 -8.29 -16.83 -2.37
C ASN A 90 -9.54 -17.72 -2.49
N GLY A 91 -10.20 -17.71 -3.64
CA GLY A 91 -11.40 -18.51 -3.88
C GLY A 91 -12.52 -18.28 -2.85
N GLY A 92 -12.68 -17.05 -2.35
CA GLY A 92 -13.68 -16.69 -1.34
C GLY A 92 -13.36 -17.17 0.08
N LYS A 93 -12.15 -17.67 0.33
CA LYS A 93 -11.69 -18.13 1.64
C LYS A 93 -10.45 -17.38 2.09
N LYS A 94 -10.32 -17.23 3.42
CA LYS A 94 -9.08 -16.73 4.02
C LYS A 94 -7.97 -17.75 3.76
N PHE A 95 -6.91 -17.31 3.08
CA PHE A 95 -5.71 -18.10 2.85
C PHE A 95 -4.67 -17.84 3.93
N ALA A 96 -4.34 -16.58 4.18
CA ALA A 96 -3.36 -16.17 5.17
C ALA A 96 -3.76 -14.84 5.81
N GLU A 97 -3.20 -14.56 6.98
CA GLU A 97 -3.42 -13.32 7.72
C GLU A 97 -2.21 -13.02 8.59
N GLY A 98 -1.72 -11.79 8.58
CA GLY A 98 -0.55 -11.36 9.34
C GLY A 98 -0.12 -9.94 8.99
N THR A 99 1.04 -9.54 9.47
CA THR A 99 1.71 -8.31 9.01
C THR A 99 2.11 -8.44 7.54
N PRO A 100 2.34 -7.34 6.81
CA PRO A 100 2.86 -7.41 5.44
C PRO A 100 4.10 -8.30 5.34
N THR A 101 5.05 -8.17 6.26
CA THR A 101 6.28 -8.99 6.28
C THR A 101 5.97 -10.49 6.39
N GLU A 102 5.09 -10.89 7.31
CA GLU A 102 4.68 -12.28 7.47
C GLU A 102 4.01 -12.83 6.22
N ILE A 103 3.11 -12.05 5.61
CA ILE A 103 2.39 -12.47 4.39
C ILE A 103 3.36 -12.62 3.22
N PHE A 104 4.21 -11.63 2.95
CA PHE A 104 5.12 -11.69 1.81
C PHE A 104 6.25 -12.71 2.00
N THR A 105 6.53 -13.13 3.25
CA THR A 105 7.43 -14.25 3.54
C THR A 105 6.95 -15.57 2.93
N LEU A 106 5.64 -15.75 2.72
CA LEU A 106 5.07 -16.92 2.04
C LEU A 106 5.52 -17.04 0.57
N GLY A 107 6.00 -15.99 -0.01
CA GLY A 107 6.74 -15.92 -1.28
C GLY A 107 6.22 -16.80 -2.40
N ASP A 108 6.74 -18.04 -2.48
CA ASP A 108 6.40 -18.99 -3.56
C ASP A 108 4.95 -19.47 -3.50
N GLU A 109 4.36 -19.55 -2.30
CA GLU A 109 2.95 -19.89 -2.15
C GLU A 109 2.06 -18.78 -2.72
N LEU A 110 2.42 -17.52 -2.52
CA LEU A 110 1.69 -16.38 -3.10
C LEU A 110 1.81 -16.34 -4.61
N THR A 111 3.01 -16.59 -5.16
CA THR A 111 3.21 -16.64 -6.62
C THR A 111 2.48 -17.79 -7.27
N ALA A 112 2.38 -18.95 -6.62
CA ALA A 112 1.58 -20.08 -7.08
C ALA A 112 0.08 -19.77 -7.15
N LEU A 113 -0.39 -18.80 -6.37
CA LEU A 113 -1.77 -18.30 -6.36
C LEU A 113 -2.00 -17.10 -7.29
N GLY A 114 -1.00 -16.72 -8.09
CA GLY A 114 -1.09 -15.64 -9.08
C GLY A 114 -0.81 -14.25 -8.53
N LEU A 115 -0.36 -14.13 -7.27
CA LEU A 115 0.12 -12.86 -6.73
C LEU A 115 1.57 -12.63 -7.12
N ASP A 116 1.89 -11.37 -7.32
CA ASP A 116 3.26 -10.93 -7.50
C ASP A 116 3.95 -10.70 -6.15
N LEU A 117 5.26 -10.48 -6.16
CA LEU A 117 6.05 -10.14 -4.98
C LEU A 117 6.55 -8.69 -5.09
N PRO A 118 6.77 -7.99 -3.95
CA PRO A 118 7.43 -6.71 -3.95
C PRO A 118 8.74 -6.73 -4.74
N PHE A 119 9.03 -5.65 -5.45
CA PHE A 119 10.20 -5.56 -6.32
C PHE A 119 11.50 -5.87 -5.58
N ALA A 120 11.67 -5.31 -4.39
CA ALA A 120 12.85 -5.55 -3.55
C ALA A 120 13.05 -7.04 -3.21
N MET A 121 11.95 -7.77 -2.94
CA MET A 121 12.02 -9.22 -2.70
C MET A 121 12.45 -10.00 -3.94
N LYS A 122 11.94 -9.65 -5.13
CA LYS A 122 12.36 -10.28 -6.39
C LYS A 122 13.85 -10.09 -6.63
N VAL A 123 14.33 -8.84 -6.46
CA VAL A 123 15.75 -8.51 -6.64
C VAL A 123 16.61 -9.23 -5.59
N SER A 124 16.19 -9.24 -4.33
CA SER A 124 16.91 -9.96 -3.25
C SER A 124 17.10 -11.44 -3.59
N ARG A 125 16.05 -12.11 -4.08
CA ARG A 125 16.12 -13.53 -4.49
C ARG A 125 17.08 -13.74 -5.65
N LEU A 126 17.04 -12.88 -6.66
CA LEU A 126 17.96 -12.96 -7.80
C LEU A 126 19.42 -12.75 -7.37
N LEU A 127 19.69 -11.79 -6.49
CA LEU A 127 21.01 -11.53 -5.95
C LEU A 127 21.53 -12.73 -5.13
N GLN A 128 20.69 -13.32 -4.29
CA GLN A 128 21.05 -14.51 -3.51
C GLN A 128 21.36 -15.71 -4.42
N GLN A 129 20.63 -15.90 -5.52
CA GLN A 129 20.92 -16.93 -6.53
C GLN A 129 22.27 -16.70 -7.21
N GLN A 130 22.74 -15.46 -7.31
CA GLN A 130 24.05 -15.10 -7.84
C GLN A 130 25.17 -15.13 -6.77
N GLY A 131 24.85 -15.59 -5.55
CA GLY A 131 25.82 -15.72 -4.46
C GLY A 131 26.05 -14.47 -3.64
N VAL A 132 25.26 -13.41 -3.83
CA VAL A 132 25.31 -12.20 -2.98
C VAL A 132 24.76 -12.54 -1.60
N GLN A 133 25.52 -12.22 -0.56
CA GLN A 133 25.08 -12.43 0.82
C GLN A 133 24.12 -11.30 1.23
N LEU A 134 22.91 -11.67 1.62
CA LEU A 134 21.90 -10.79 2.18
C LEU A 134 21.44 -11.37 3.51
N THR A 135 21.22 -10.51 4.50
CA THR A 135 20.94 -10.92 5.89
C THR A 135 19.46 -11.08 6.20
N GLY A 136 18.56 -10.63 5.29
CA GLY A 136 17.13 -10.64 5.55
C GLY A 136 16.27 -10.74 4.30
N GLN A 137 14.97 -10.59 4.53
CA GLN A 137 13.97 -10.34 3.49
C GLN A 137 13.70 -8.85 3.43
N HIS A 138 13.63 -8.30 2.23
CA HIS A 138 13.50 -6.86 1.99
C HIS A 138 12.18 -6.60 1.29
N LEU A 139 11.28 -5.89 1.94
CA LEU A 139 10.01 -5.48 1.35
C LEU A 139 10.15 -4.19 0.56
N THR A 140 11.08 -3.31 0.98
CA THR A 140 11.33 -2.03 0.34
C THR A 140 12.72 -1.98 -0.30
N GLU A 141 12.87 -1.13 -1.29
CA GLU A 141 14.16 -0.90 -1.95
C GLU A 141 15.19 -0.32 -0.99
N GLU A 142 14.76 0.54 -0.06
CA GLU A 142 15.63 1.13 0.96
C GLU A 142 16.22 0.07 1.89
N GLU A 143 15.41 -0.89 2.35
CA GLU A 143 15.88 -2.02 3.16
C GLU A 143 16.91 -2.85 2.40
N LEU A 144 16.66 -3.15 1.13
CA LEU A 144 17.59 -3.91 0.29
C LEU A 144 18.91 -3.19 0.08
N VAL A 145 18.86 -1.88 -0.24
CA VAL A 145 20.06 -1.06 -0.44
C VAL A 145 20.90 -0.99 0.84
N ASN A 146 20.26 -0.80 1.99
CA ASN A 146 20.94 -0.74 3.27
C ASN A 146 21.62 -2.06 3.63
N ASP A 147 20.98 -3.20 3.39
CA ASP A 147 21.61 -4.51 3.61
C ASP A 147 22.76 -4.79 2.64
N LEU A 148 22.58 -4.49 1.37
CA LEU A 148 23.64 -4.59 0.36
C LEU A 148 24.88 -3.77 0.75
N TRP A 149 24.65 -2.54 1.19
CA TRP A 149 25.74 -1.65 1.60
C TRP A 149 26.48 -2.20 2.82
N THR A 150 25.74 -2.64 3.82
CA THR A 150 26.29 -3.12 5.08
C THR A 150 27.02 -4.47 4.91
N SER A 151 26.43 -5.38 4.14
CA SER A 151 26.92 -6.75 4.01
C SER A 151 28.11 -6.89 3.03
N ASN A 152 28.20 -6.01 2.02
CA ASN A 152 29.15 -6.21 0.94
C ASN A 152 30.20 -5.09 0.80
N PHE A 153 29.93 -3.87 1.30
CA PHE A 153 30.80 -2.71 1.10
C PHE A 153 31.40 -2.15 2.40
N ASN A 154 30.99 -2.61 3.57
CA ASN A 154 31.47 -2.13 4.87
C ASN A 154 32.31 -3.18 5.59
N LYS A 155 33.16 -3.92 4.84
CA LYS A 155 34.18 -4.84 5.39
C LYS A 155 35.53 -4.17 5.46
#